data_83733cdabb4e12bfd3dbe422ab839695
#
_entry.id   83733cdabb4e12bfd3dbe422ab839695
#
_cell.length_a   1.000
_cell.length_b   1.000
_cell.length_c   1.000
_cell.angle_alpha   90.00
_cell.angle_beta   90.00
_cell.angle_gamma   90.00
#
_symmetry.space_group_name_H-M   'P 1'
#
loop_
_entity.id
_entity.type
_entity.pdbx_description
1 polymer ?
#
loop_
_entity_poly.entity_id
_entity_poly.type
_entity_poly.pdbx_seq_one_letter_code
_entity_poly.pdbx_strand_id
1 'polypeptide(L)'
;ENSSRNQDGLKYQKLYNWGRTLIMSGVLRNMDKFPSEHMLQNKFGYSRQTVRNALDRLEQDGLIARVKGSGTYVSYAPEKNKEERPRIGLILSYFSDYLFPQVYEGIESVLREEGYEISVSVTRNRLNDEALYLKGMLGRNVSGLIIEGTRSSFPNPNLRLYKEIRRRNIPTLFIHNHYSNQRFDSVEMSDARAGYELTRM
;
A
#
# COMPACT_ATOMS: atom_id res chain seq x y z
N GLU A 1 30.03 -4.22 18.82
CA GLU A 1 29.28 -2.94 18.88
C GLU A 1 28.79 -2.46 17.51
N ASN A 2 29.48 -2.77 16.40
CA ASN A 2 29.05 -2.33 15.05
C ASN A 2 27.82 -3.06 14.49
N SER A 3 27.56 -4.31 14.85
CA SER A 3 26.40 -5.08 14.34
C SER A 3 25.07 -4.61 14.93
N SER A 4 25.04 -4.16 16.18
CA SER A 4 23.82 -3.67 16.83
C SER A 4 23.37 -2.31 16.28
N ARG A 5 24.30 -1.41 15.98
CA ARG A 5 23.99 -0.09 15.38
C ARG A 5 23.42 -0.20 13.98
N ASN A 6 23.89 -1.17 13.19
CA ASN A 6 23.39 -1.40 11.83
C ASN A 6 21.98 -2.00 11.83
N GLN A 7 21.65 -2.86 12.81
CA GLN A 7 20.30 -3.42 12.96
C GLN A 7 19.28 -2.38 13.43
N ASP A 8 19.66 -1.46 14.31
CA ASP A 8 18.76 -0.40 14.77
C ASP A 8 18.51 0.66 13.67
N GLY A 9 19.49 0.93 12.82
CA GLY A 9 19.34 1.76 11.62
C GLY A 9 18.32 1.18 10.64
N LEU A 10 18.36 -0.12 10.39
CA LEU A 10 17.40 -0.81 9.52
C LEU A 10 15.98 -0.85 10.12
N LYS A 11 15.85 -1.01 11.43
CA LYS A 11 14.55 -1.07 12.11
C LYS A 11 13.83 0.28 12.07
N TYR A 12 14.54 1.38 12.37
CA TYR A 12 13.93 2.70 12.32
C TYR A 12 13.49 3.06 10.91
N GLN A 13 14.29 2.72 9.90
CA GLN A 13 13.99 2.98 8.50
C GLN A 13 12.75 2.20 8.02
N LYS A 14 12.61 0.94 8.44
CA LYS A 14 11.41 0.13 8.17
C LYS A 14 10.15 0.77 8.76
N LEU A 15 10.21 1.25 10.00
CA LEU A 15 9.08 1.91 10.64
C LEU A 15 8.76 3.27 9.99
N TYR A 16 9.77 4.06 9.65
CA TYR A 16 9.62 5.31 8.92
C TYR A 16 8.94 5.06 7.56
N ASN A 17 9.45 4.13 6.75
CA ASN A 17 8.91 3.80 5.45
C ASN A 17 7.46 3.31 5.55
N TRP A 18 7.16 2.45 6.52
CA TRP A 18 5.80 2.01 6.79
C TRP A 18 4.86 3.19 7.09
N GLY A 19 5.24 4.09 7.99
CA GLY A 19 4.44 5.27 8.34
C GLY A 19 4.26 6.22 7.14
N ARG A 20 5.35 6.50 6.43
CA ARG A 20 5.34 7.32 5.21
C ARG A 20 4.40 6.72 4.15
N THR A 21 4.47 5.41 3.94
CA THR A 21 3.61 4.71 2.98
C THR A 21 2.13 4.85 3.34
N LEU A 22 1.75 4.68 4.62
CA LEU A 22 0.36 4.85 5.06
C LEU A 22 -0.19 6.25 4.76
N ILE A 23 0.65 7.26 4.92
CA ILE A 23 0.27 8.67 4.71
C ILE A 23 0.24 9.00 3.22
N MET A 24 1.31 8.69 2.48
CA MET A 24 1.42 9.02 1.07
C MET A 24 0.39 8.28 0.21
N SER A 25 0.04 7.04 0.58
CA SER A 25 -1.00 6.27 -0.08
C SER A 25 -2.43 6.72 0.25
N GLY A 26 -2.62 7.60 1.23
CA GLY A 26 -3.93 8.06 1.66
C GLY A 26 -4.71 7.06 2.53
N VAL A 27 -4.07 6.00 3.00
CA VAL A 27 -4.64 5.07 4.01
C VAL A 27 -4.86 5.82 5.32
N LEU A 28 -3.88 6.65 5.71
CA LEU A 28 -4.05 7.68 6.74
C LEU A 28 -4.09 9.05 6.07
N ARG A 29 -5.17 9.77 6.30
CA ARG A 29 -5.44 11.08 5.71
C ARG A 29 -5.03 12.20 6.65
N ASN A 30 -4.93 13.41 6.12
CA ASN A 30 -4.69 14.60 6.94
C ASN A 30 -5.68 14.66 8.12
N MET A 31 -5.18 14.95 9.32
CA MET A 31 -5.89 14.96 10.59
C MET A 31 -6.27 13.58 11.16
N ASP A 32 -6.01 12.49 10.47
CA ASP A 32 -6.19 11.16 11.08
C ASP A 32 -5.17 10.94 12.21
N LYS A 33 -5.62 10.23 13.24
CA LYS A 33 -4.75 9.90 14.37
C LYS A 33 -3.72 8.85 13.97
N PHE A 34 -2.44 9.20 14.10
CA PHE A 34 -1.33 8.28 13.87
C PHE A 34 -1.16 7.35 15.09
N PRO A 35 -0.72 6.09 14.92
CA PRO A 35 -0.50 5.17 16.03
C PRO A 35 0.47 5.72 17.06
N SER A 36 0.18 5.50 18.35
CA SER A 36 1.02 5.98 19.46
C SER A 36 2.35 5.23 19.54
N GLU A 37 3.36 5.83 20.21
CA GLU A 37 4.65 5.18 20.48
C GLU A 37 4.46 3.76 21.05
N HIS A 38 3.57 3.62 22.03
CA HIS A 38 3.30 2.34 22.69
C HIS A 38 2.68 1.30 21.73
N MET A 39 1.74 1.72 20.90
CA MET A 39 1.15 0.83 19.87
C MET A 39 2.21 0.37 18.86
N LEU A 40 3.09 1.28 18.44
CA LEU A 40 4.17 0.95 17.50
C LEU A 40 5.22 0.03 18.11
N GLN A 41 5.58 0.24 19.40
CA GLN A 41 6.46 -0.68 20.12
C GLN A 41 5.87 -2.10 20.16
N ASN A 42 4.59 -2.23 20.51
CA ASN A 42 3.92 -3.52 20.58
C ASN A 42 3.80 -4.18 19.20
N LYS A 43 3.48 -3.39 18.18
CA LYS A 43 3.28 -3.89 16.82
C LYS A 43 4.56 -4.42 16.17
N PHE A 44 5.66 -3.67 16.31
CA PHE A 44 6.93 -3.97 15.62
C PHE A 44 7.94 -4.69 16.50
N GLY A 45 7.73 -4.77 17.81
CA GLY A 45 8.70 -5.29 18.75
C GLY A 45 9.97 -4.44 18.85
N TYR A 46 9.88 -3.13 18.54
CA TYR A 46 11.04 -2.24 18.52
C TYR A 46 11.20 -1.48 19.84
N SER A 47 12.44 -1.08 20.14
CA SER A 47 12.73 -0.26 21.31
C SER A 47 12.03 1.10 21.21
N ARG A 48 11.74 1.71 22.36
CA ARG A 48 11.17 3.06 22.42
C ARG A 48 12.00 4.08 21.62
N GLN A 49 13.33 3.97 21.70
CA GLN A 49 14.23 4.89 21.00
C GLN A 49 14.13 4.72 19.46
N THR A 50 14.07 3.48 18.97
CA THR A 50 13.89 3.20 17.54
C THR A 50 12.58 3.76 17.02
N VAL A 51 11.48 3.59 17.78
CA VAL A 51 10.16 4.14 17.42
C VAL A 51 10.21 5.68 17.41
N ARG A 52 10.81 6.30 18.43
CA ARG A 52 10.93 7.77 18.49
C ARG A 52 11.72 8.33 17.32
N ASN A 53 12.85 7.73 16.98
CA ASN A 53 13.67 8.15 15.84
C ASN A 53 12.88 8.14 14.53
N ALA A 54 12.06 7.11 14.30
CA ALA A 54 11.20 7.04 13.13
C ALA A 54 10.10 8.11 13.13
N LEU A 55 9.46 8.35 14.28
CA LEU A 55 8.45 9.39 14.42
C LEU A 55 9.05 10.79 14.29
N ASP A 56 10.24 11.03 14.86
CA ASP A 56 10.96 12.30 14.72
C ASP A 56 11.24 12.61 13.25
N ARG A 57 11.63 11.58 12.49
CA ARG A 57 11.86 11.73 11.06
C ARG A 57 10.58 12.02 10.29
N LEU A 58 9.48 11.31 10.58
CA LEU A 58 8.17 11.59 9.96
C LEU A 58 7.71 13.03 10.26
N GLU A 59 7.96 13.53 11.47
CA GLU A 59 7.63 14.89 11.86
C GLU A 59 8.51 15.92 11.17
N GLN A 60 9.83 15.68 11.06
CA GLN A 60 10.77 16.51 10.30
C GLN A 60 10.38 16.64 8.82
N ASP A 61 9.89 15.56 8.24
CA ASP A 61 9.42 15.53 6.85
C ASP A 61 7.99 16.10 6.69
N GLY A 62 7.40 16.65 7.77
CA GLY A 62 6.07 17.28 7.75
C GLY A 62 4.90 16.30 7.56
N LEU A 63 5.14 15.00 7.72
CA LEU A 63 4.12 13.98 7.50
C LEU A 63 3.19 13.80 8.70
N ILE A 64 3.69 14.04 9.91
CA ILE A 64 2.92 13.98 11.15
C ILE A 64 3.22 15.22 12.02
N ALA A 65 2.31 15.51 12.95
CA ALA A 65 2.48 16.51 13.98
C ALA A 65 2.10 15.92 15.34
N ARG A 66 2.92 16.18 16.36
CA ARG A 66 2.66 15.79 17.75
C ARG A 66 1.95 16.91 18.49
N VAL A 67 0.79 16.60 19.05
CA VAL A 67 -0.01 17.54 19.84
C VAL A 67 0.09 17.13 21.30
N LYS A 68 0.71 18.01 22.13
CA LYS A 68 0.92 17.73 23.56
C LYS A 68 -0.40 17.38 24.25
N GLY A 69 -0.45 16.23 24.91
CA GLY A 69 -1.63 15.75 25.62
C GLY A 69 -2.73 15.12 24.75
N SER A 70 -2.65 15.21 23.42
CA SER A 70 -3.68 14.70 22.50
C SER A 70 -3.19 13.50 21.67
N GLY A 71 -1.94 13.51 21.26
CA GLY A 71 -1.35 12.43 20.48
C GLY A 71 -0.63 12.90 19.21
N THR A 72 -0.41 11.97 18.29
CA THR A 72 0.22 12.23 17.00
C THR A 72 -0.84 12.17 15.90
N TYR A 73 -0.81 13.11 14.98
CA TYR A 73 -1.78 13.23 13.88
C TYR A 73 -1.04 13.39 12.56
N VAL A 74 -1.64 12.92 11.48
CA VAL A 74 -1.15 13.17 10.13
C VAL A 74 -1.30 14.66 9.83
N SER A 75 -0.20 15.32 9.43
CA SER A 75 -0.18 16.73 9.04
C SER A 75 0.04 16.93 7.54
N TYR A 76 0.17 15.84 6.82
CA TYR A 76 0.37 15.87 5.38
C TYR A 76 -0.94 16.15 4.63
N ALA A 77 -1.00 17.32 4.02
CA ALA A 77 -2.04 17.67 3.05
C ALA A 77 -1.40 17.71 1.66
N PRO A 78 -1.77 16.84 0.73
CA PRO A 78 -1.27 16.95 -0.63
C PRO A 78 -1.70 18.32 -1.21
N GLU A 79 -0.75 19.02 -1.82
CA GLU A 79 -1.00 20.33 -2.44
C GLU A 79 -2.14 20.24 -3.46
N LYS A 80 -3.16 21.08 -3.28
CA LYS A 80 -4.37 21.12 -4.12
C LYS A 80 -4.14 21.62 -5.55
N ASN A 81 -2.92 22.04 -5.90
CA ASN A 81 -2.59 22.70 -7.18
C ASN A 81 -1.43 22.02 -7.92
N LYS A 82 -1.48 20.68 -8.10
CA LYS A 82 -0.70 20.07 -9.18
C LYS A 82 -1.61 19.80 -10.35
N GLU A 83 -1.18 20.22 -11.54
CA GLU A 83 -1.72 19.75 -12.83
C GLU A 83 -2.13 18.28 -12.68
N GLU A 84 -3.31 17.91 -13.16
CA GLU A 84 -3.87 16.56 -12.98
C GLU A 84 -2.90 15.52 -13.54
N ARG A 85 -1.98 15.06 -12.68
CA ARG A 85 -1.08 13.97 -13.07
C ARG A 85 -1.89 12.71 -13.31
N PRO A 86 -1.54 11.96 -14.34
CA PRO A 86 -2.20 10.69 -14.59
C PRO A 86 -2.07 9.80 -13.35
N ARG A 87 -3.16 9.13 -12.99
CA ARG A 87 -3.26 8.40 -11.71
C ARG A 87 -3.40 6.91 -11.92
N ILE A 88 -2.61 6.13 -11.19
CA ILE A 88 -2.73 4.68 -11.12
C ILE A 88 -3.48 4.30 -9.84
N GLY A 89 -4.54 3.51 -9.98
CA GLY A 89 -5.24 2.91 -8.85
C GLY A 89 -4.54 1.63 -8.39
N LEU A 90 -4.14 1.56 -7.13
CA LEU A 90 -3.57 0.37 -6.51
C LEU A 90 -4.58 -0.20 -5.51
N ILE A 91 -5.10 -1.40 -5.78
CA ILE A 91 -6.07 -2.09 -4.92
C ILE A 91 -5.39 -3.34 -4.35
N LEU A 92 -5.34 -3.42 -3.02
CA LEU A 92 -4.68 -4.50 -2.29
C LEU A 92 -5.65 -5.22 -1.37
N SER A 93 -5.42 -6.50 -1.13
CA SER A 93 -6.24 -7.29 -0.21
C SER A 93 -5.94 -6.97 1.25
N TYR A 94 -4.68 -6.85 1.61
CA TYR A 94 -4.23 -6.52 2.95
C TYR A 94 -3.06 -5.53 2.93
N PHE A 95 -2.97 -4.75 3.99
CA PHE A 95 -1.82 -3.94 4.28
C PHE A 95 -0.96 -4.70 5.31
N SER A 96 -0.13 -5.65 4.85
CA SER A 96 0.77 -6.38 5.74
C SER A 96 2.04 -5.57 6.02
N ASP A 97 2.55 -5.67 7.24
CA ASP A 97 3.75 -4.95 7.66
C ASP A 97 5.04 -5.52 7.06
N TYR A 98 4.96 -6.71 6.47
CA TYR A 98 6.13 -7.44 5.99
C TYR A 98 6.39 -7.26 4.50
N LEU A 99 5.40 -7.50 3.66
CA LEU A 99 5.58 -7.52 2.19
C LEU A 99 5.16 -6.20 1.54
N PHE A 100 4.10 -5.58 2.06
CA PHE A 100 3.50 -4.41 1.42
C PHE A 100 4.45 -3.21 1.27
N PRO A 101 5.25 -2.80 2.26
CA PRO A 101 6.13 -1.64 2.10
C PRO A 101 7.11 -1.80 0.94
N GLN A 102 7.69 -2.98 0.76
CA GLN A 102 8.65 -3.25 -0.31
C GLN A 102 8.00 -3.25 -1.70
N VAL A 103 6.82 -3.88 -1.82
CA VAL A 103 6.06 -3.90 -3.08
C VAL A 103 5.61 -2.48 -3.44
N TYR A 104 5.11 -1.73 -2.45
CA TYR A 104 4.70 -0.34 -2.67
C TYR A 104 5.87 0.56 -3.05
N GLU A 105 7.02 0.47 -2.38
CA GLU A 105 8.23 1.23 -2.73
C GLU A 105 8.67 0.96 -4.16
N GLY A 106 8.67 -0.31 -4.59
CA GLY A 106 9.01 -0.68 -5.96
C GLY A 106 8.03 -0.08 -6.98
N ILE A 107 6.73 -0.16 -6.73
CA ILE A 107 5.70 0.44 -7.59
C ILE A 107 5.81 1.97 -7.58
N GLU A 108 5.95 2.57 -6.39
CA GLU A 108 6.02 4.03 -6.22
C GLU A 108 7.23 4.63 -6.94
N SER A 109 8.41 4.01 -6.83
CA SER A 109 9.62 4.53 -7.45
C SER A 109 9.46 4.68 -8.96
N VAL A 110 9.00 3.62 -9.62
CA VAL A 110 8.81 3.62 -11.08
C VAL A 110 7.72 4.59 -11.50
N LEU A 111 6.55 4.55 -10.86
CA LEU A 111 5.42 5.41 -11.25
C LEU A 111 5.69 6.89 -10.99
N ARG A 112 6.46 7.22 -9.96
CA ARG A 112 6.88 8.59 -9.67
C ARG A 112 7.85 9.13 -10.72
N GLU A 113 8.84 8.34 -11.12
CA GLU A 113 9.78 8.69 -12.19
C GLU A 113 9.04 8.98 -13.50
N GLU A 114 8.01 8.19 -13.80
CA GLU A 114 7.14 8.35 -14.97
C GLU A 114 6.05 9.42 -14.80
N GLY A 115 6.04 10.16 -13.69
CA GLY A 115 5.12 11.26 -13.44
C GLY A 115 3.70 10.89 -13.02
N TYR A 116 3.45 9.63 -12.65
CA TYR A 116 2.14 9.17 -12.16
C TYR A 116 1.94 9.42 -10.67
N GLU A 117 0.68 9.64 -10.28
CA GLU A 117 0.23 9.56 -8.89
C GLU A 117 -0.36 8.18 -8.58
N ILE A 118 -0.22 7.72 -7.33
CA ILE A 118 -0.81 6.45 -6.89
C ILE A 118 -1.96 6.73 -5.94
N SER A 119 -3.11 6.08 -6.20
CA SER A 119 -4.25 6.05 -5.28
C SER A 119 -4.42 4.65 -4.72
N VAL A 120 -4.06 4.45 -3.46
CA VAL A 120 -4.12 3.13 -2.81
C VAL A 120 -5.46 2.92 -2.12
N SER A 121 -5.99 1.70 -2.24
CA SER A 121 -7.18 1.22 -1.54
C SER A 121 -6.95 -0.19 -1.01
N VAL A 122 -7.43 -0.49 0.19
CA VAL A 122 -7.25 -1.78 0.85
C VAL A 122 -8.60 -2.44 1.10
N THR A 123 -8.84 -3.57 0.46
CA THR A 123 -10.14 -4.27 0.52
C THR A 123 -10.35 -5.06 1.80
N ARG A 124 -9.29 -5.32 2.57
CA ARG A 124 -9.31 -6.24 3.71
C ARG A 124 -9.93 -7.60 3.35
N ASN A 125 -9.67 -8.03 2.13
CA ASN A 125 -10.20 -9.25 1.53
C ASN A 125 -11.74 -9.30 1.50
N ARG A 126 -12.43 -8.14 1.40
CA ARG A 126 -13.88 -8.02 1.31
C ARG A 126 -14.32 -7.61 -0.09
N LEU A 127 -15.16 -8.42 -0.73
CA LEU A 127 -15.63 -8.19 -2.10
C LEU A 127 -16.47 -6.91 -2.24
N ASN A 128 -17.17 -6.49 -1.18
CA ASN A 128 -17.93 -5.23 -1.17
C ASN A 128 -16.99 -4.01 -1.21
N ASP A 129 -15.86 -4.07 -0.50
CA ASP A 129 -14.87 -3.01 -0.50
C ASP A 129 -14.15 -2.94 -1.88
N GLU A 130 -13.86 -4.09 -2.47
CA GLU A 130 -13.35 -4.15 -3.85
C GLU A 130 -14.31 -3.46 -4.82
N ALA A 131 -15.62 -3.77 -4.75
CA ALA A 131 -16.62 -3.13 -5.60
C ALA A 131 -16.68 -1.61 -5.39
N LEU A 132 -16.60 -1.17 -4.13
CA LEU A 132 -16.60 0.26 -3.79
C LEU A 132 -15.39 0.98 -4.39
N TYR A 133 -14.20 0.41 -4.23
CA TYR A 133 -12.97 1.01 -4.72
C TYR A 133 -12.88 0.98 -6.24
N LEU A 134 -13.26 -0.12 -6.90
CA LEU A 134 -13.33 -0.18 -8.37
C LEU A 134 -14.27 0.88 -8.93
N LYS A 135 -15.46 1.05 -8.35
CA LYS A 135 -16.40 2.12 -8.75
C LYS A 135 -15.79 3.51 -8.56
N GLY A 136 -15.11 3.72 -7.42
CA GLY A 136 -14.42 4.99 -7.14
C GLY A 136 -13.31 5.29 -8.14
N MET A 137 -12.51 4.30 -8.53
CA MET A 137 -11.45 4.44 -9.53
C MET A 137 -12.02 4.72 -10.91
N LEU A 138 -13.07 3.99 -11.32
CA LEU A 138 -13.76 4.23 -12.59
C LEU A 138 -14.39 5.62 -12.67
N GLY A 139 -14.88 6.15 -11.54
CA GLY A 139 -15.46 7.51 -11.48
C GLY A 139 -14.40 8.62 -11.52
N ARG A 140 -13.13 8.32 -11.22
CA ARG A 140 -12.02 9.29 -11.22
C ARG A 140 -11.15 9.25 -12.47
N ASN A 141 -11.54 8.47 -13.48
CA ASN A 141 -10.81 8.32 -14.74
C ASN A 141 -9.31 7.99 -14.52
N VAL A 142 -9.02 6.93 -13.75
CA VAL A 142 -7.65 6.48 -13.56
C VAL A 142 -7.01 6.05 -14.87
N SER A 143 -5.71 6.29 -15.02
CA SER A 143 -4.92 5.93 -16.21
C SER A 143 -4.57 4.45 -16.27
N GLY A 144 -4.63 3.74 -15.14
CA GLY A 144 -4.39 2.31 -15.04
C GLY A 144 -4.70 1.77 -13.65
N LEU A 145 -4.69 0.46 -13.51
CA LEU A 145 -4.98 -0.25 -12.27
C LEU A 145 -3.92 -1.32 -12.00
N ILE A 146 -3.49 -1.41 -10.75
CA ILE A 146 -2.72 -2.53 -10.21
C ILE A 146 -3.58 -3.15 -9.11
N ILE A 147 -3.88 -4.44 -9.21
CA ILE A 147 -4.89 -5.08 -8.37
C ILE A 147 -4.36 -6.38 -7.79
N GLU A 148 -4.44 -6.53 -6.48
CA GLU A 148 -4.39 -7.83 -5.83
C GLU A 148 -5.81 -8.36 -5.69
N GLY A 149 -6.09 -9.53 -6.27
CA GLY A 149 -7.45 -10.08 -6.35
C GLY A 149 -8.03 -10.43 -4.99
N THR A 150 -9.20 -9.90 -4.68
CA THR A 150 -9.92 -10.18 -3.43
C THR A 150 -10.57 -11.55 -3.49
N ARG A 151 -10.21 -12.47 -2.58
CA ARG A 151 -10.72 -13.85 -2.58
C ARG A 151 -10.67 -14.52 -3.95
N SER A 152 -9.53 -14.43 -4.63
CA SER A 152 -9.36 -14.81 -6.04
C SER A 152 -9.72 -16.27 -6.37
N SER A 153 -9.69 -17.16 -5.38
CA SER A 153 -10.08 -18.58 -5.51
C SER A 153 -11.59 -18.83 -5.52
N PHE A 154 -12.41 -17.81 -5.29
CA PHE A 154 -13.87 -17.91 -5.26
C PHE A 154 -14.52 -17.12 -6.40
N PRO A 155 -15.75 -17.47 -6.81
CA PRO A 155 -16.48 -16.67 -7.78
C PRO A 155 -16.61 -15.22 -7.33
N ASN A 156 -16.23 -14.28 -8.21
CA ASN A 156 -16.26 -12.86 -7.91
C ASN A 156 -17.58 -12.23 -8.41
N PRO A 157 -18.43 -11.65 -7.54
CA PRO A 157 -19.65 -10.98 -7.94
C PRO A 157 -19.40 -9.66 -8.67
N ASN A 158 -18.18 -9.12 -8.63
CA ASN A 158 -17.79 -7.83 -9.20
C ASN A 158 -17.40 -7.91 -10.70
N LEU A 159 -17.64 -9.04 -11.37
CA LEU A 159 -17.26 -9.27 -12.77
C LEU A 159 -17.76 -8.18 -13.71
N ARG A 160 -18.89 -7.53 -13.42
CA ARG A 160 -19.43 -6.43 -14.21
C ARG A 160 -18.48 -5.21 -14.22
N LEU A 161 -17.83 -4.93 -13.10
CA LEU A 161 -16.87 -3.84 -12.98
C LEU A 161 -15.60 -4.13 -13.79
N TYR A 162 -15.11 -5.36 -13.75
CA TYR A 162 -13.98 -5.80 -14.57
C TYR A 162 -14.29 -5.77 -16.09
N LYS A 163 -15.51 -6.12 -16.48
CA LYS A 163 -15.97 -5.93 -17.87
C LYS A 163 -15.99 -4.46 -18.27
N GLU A 164 -16.40 -3.58 -17.36
CA GLU A 164 -16.40 -2.12 -17.60
C GLU A 164 -14.98 -1.57 -17.72
N ILE A 165 -14.04 -1.99 -16.87
CA ILE A 165 -12.62 -1.63 -16.96
C ILE A 165 -12.08 -1.99 -18.35
N ARG A 166 -12.37 -3.21 -18.82
CA ARG A 166 -11.95 -3.67 -20.15
C ARG A 166 -12.62 -2.86 -21.27
N ARG A 167 -13.90 -2.59 -21.16
CA ARG A 167 -14.64 -1.79 -22.14
C ARG A 167 -14.07 -0.38 -22.29
N ARG A 168 -13.56 0.18 -21.20
CA ARG A 168 -12.89 1.50 -21.20
C ARG A 168 -11.42 1.42 -21.58
N ASN A 169 -10.90 0.25 -21.90
CA ASN A 169 -9.49 0.01 -22.21
C ASN A 169 -8.54 0.54 -21.11
N ILE A 170 -8.91 0.43 -19.83
CA ILE A 170 -8.06 0.84 -18.73
C ILE A 170 -6.99 -0.25 -18.52
N PRO A 171 -5.69 0.04 -18.73
CA PRO A 171 -4.61 -0.90 -18.48
C PRO A 171 -4.70 -1.44 -17.06
N THR A 172 -4.64 -2.76 -16.91
CA THR A 172 -4.82 -3.40 -15.61
C THR A 172 -3.85 -4.55 -15.46
N LEU A 173 -3.08 -4.52 -14.36
CA LEU A 173 -2.13 -5.54 -13.97
C LEU A 173 -2.57 -6.16 -12.64
N PHE A 174 -2.67 -7.49 -12.59
CA PHE A 174 -2.82 -8.21 -11.33
C PHE A 174 -1.46 -8.52 -10.71
N ILE A 175 -1.37 -8.46 -9.40
CA ILE A 175 -0.19 -8.83 -8.62
C ILE A 175 -0.54 -9.87 -7.58
N HIS A 176 0.37 -10.78 -7.28
CA HIS A 176 0.27 -11.92 -6.35
C HIS A 176 -0.78 -12.97 -6.74
N ASN A 177 -1.94 -12.55 -7.17
CA ASN A 177 -3.04 -13.43 -7.57
C ASN A 177 -3.98 -12.73 -8.55
N HIS A 178 -4.72 -13.50 -9.32
CA HIS A 178 -5.68 -12.99 -10.29
C HIS A 178 -6.98 -13.81 -10.29
N TYR A 179 -8.00 -13.33 -11.01
CA TYR A 179 -9.22 -14.11 -11.27
C TYR A 179 -9.05 -14.92 -12.56
N SER A 180 -9.07 -16.25 -12.48
CA SER A 180 -8.85 -17.17 -13.60
C SER A 180 -9.80 -16.96 -14.79
N ASN A 181 -10.97 -16.40 -14.56
CA ASN A 181 -11.98 -16.09 -15.58
C ASN A 181 -11.85 -14.69 -16.20
N GLN A 182 -10.80 -13.94 -15.83
CA GLN A 182 -10.50 -12.61 -16.38
C GLN A 182 -9.17 -12.65 -17.16
N ARG A 183 -9.17 -12.09 -18.36
CA ARG A 183 -7.96 -11.96 -19.20
C ARG A 183 -7.33 -10.61 -18.97
N PHE A 184 -6.56 -10.49 -17.91
CA PHE A 184 -5.69 -9.37 -17.61
C PHE A 184 -4.26 -9.89 -17.42
N ASP A 185 -3.28 -9.02 -17.61
CA ASP A 185 -1.90 -9.37 -17.31
C ASP A 185 -1.71 -9.56 -15.79
N SER A 186 -0.81 -10.48 -15.42
CA SER A 186 -0.49 -10.73 -14.01
C SER A 186 1.00 -10.93 -13.77
N VAL A 187 1.44 -10.55 -12.57
CA VAL A 187 2.77 -10.85 -12.02
C VAL A 187 2.56 -11.64 -10.73
N GLU A 188 2.98 -12.90 -10.76
CA GLU A 188 2.74 -13.87 -9.68
C GLU A 188 4.00 -14.67 -9.37
N MET A 189 4.07 -15.18 -8.14
CA MET A 189 5.08 -16.17 -7.78
C MET A 189 4.70 -17.53 -8.34
N SER A 190 5.70 -18.33 -8.71
CA SER A 190 5.49 -19.70 -9.20
C SER A 190 5.33 -20.68 -8.03
N ASP A 191 4.25 -20.51 -7.24
CA ASP A 191 4.01 -21.30 -6.02
C ASP A 191 3.90 -22.79 -6.28
N ALA A 192 3.27 -23.18 -7.38
CA ALA A 192 3.16 -24.59 -7.78
C ALA A 192 4.55 -25.21 -8.02
N ARG A 193 5.45 -24.47 -8.69
CA ARG A 193 6.83 -24.92 -8.91
C ARG A 193 7.61 -24.98 -7.60
N ALA A 194 7.50 -23.94 -6.77
CA ALA A 194 8.15 -23.91 -5.46
C ALA A 194 7.69 -25.08 -4.58
N GLY A 195 6.37 -25.34 -4.51
CA GLY A 195 5.81 -26.47 -3.78
C GLY A 195 6.31 -27.82 -4.31
N TYR A 196 6.36 -27.98 -5.62
CA TYR A 196 6.88 -29.20 -6.24
C TYR A 196 8.37 -29.43 -5.91
N GLU A 197 9.21 -28.42 -6.03
CA GLU A 197 10.63 -28.52 -5.70
C GLU A 197 10.86 -28.85 -4.22
N LEU A 198 10.11 -28.21 -3.31
CA LEU A 198 10.21 -28.48 -1.86
C LEU A 198 9.77 -29.89 -1.48
N THR A 199 8.80 -30.48 -2.21
CA THR A 199 8.32 -31.84 -1.89
C THR A 199 9.18 -32.93 -2.49
N ARG A 200 10.11 -32.61 -3.40
CA ARG A 200 11.08 -33.56 -3.97
C ARG A 200 12.37 -33.70 -3.16
N MET A 201 12.61 -32.82 -2.21
CA MET A 201 13.78 -32.87 -1.30
C MET A 201 13.56 -33.90 -0.20
#